data_445cf7be05a4e56c1c484804d323199a
#
_entry.id   445cf7be05a4e56c1c484804d323199a
#
_cell.length_a   1.000
_cell.length_b   1.000
_cell.length_c   1.000
_cell.angle_alpha   90.00
_cell.angle_beta   90.00
_cell.angle_gamma   90.00
#
_symmetry.space_group_name_H-M   'P 1'
#
loop_
_entity.id
_entity.type
_entity.pdbx_description
1 polymer ?
#
loop_
_entity_poly.entity_id
_entity_poly.type
_entity_poly.pdbx_seq_one_letter_code
_entity_poly.pdbx_strand_id
1 'polypeptide(L)'
;MLVLGLGCGSSKSSSPDAAPTSDAPGNALCGPAQGSATVTVTRHGVPASGVAVVYQCPDGRWADVVRTDADGRATVDVVADSMLTIGGPWSNDPNQFEYPTLYTIMGVQPGDQLRVEPEAPAHDLLAQRDLTLPGAVSGATNYQVRSGCDHFDQFTSYPASVSVLAFSDCENVDNTARAWIVAGDSTGPLAVTYADFGATSPEPVVLPDWSSFLITPTVGVENAPAEAAAIETATMNAMRGEQRFSDGHPTNSPAPFSGGVSGMAFYTFPQDVASELEFQVRVGYDDAQAPNGSAVFYRREPFTASHTIDMGAAALPRLASAALDTAAPARPQVSWTTDGDLSVADAAVVEISWLGDVQEQWLVLAPASTTAPLVLPELPAIPDAAAPPAGATFDPPSVRFIEADWLDFAAIKQTGLPGLTDVLQLYAPDIAVRAPAGTHLLRASVF
;
A
#
# COMPACT_ATOMS: atom_id res chain seq x y z
N MET A 1 -22.81 -52.69 -33.99
CA MET A 1 -22.00 -53.46 -33.06
C MET A 1 -20.56 -53.39 -33.57
N LEU A 2 -19.81 -52.40 -33.10
CA LEU A 2 -18.38 -52.28 -33.43
C LEU A 2 -17.70 -51.77 -32.13
N VAL A 3 -16.88 -52.64 -31.59
CA VAL A 3 -16.07 -52.39 -30.38
C VAL A 3 -14.73 -51.83 -30.85
N LEU A 4 -14.39 -50.63 -30.47
CA LEU A 4 -13.07 -50.02 -30.62
C LEU A 4 -12.36 -50.01 -29.28
N GLY A 5 -11.33 -50.78 -29.13
CA GLY A 5 -10.46 -50.82 -27.97
C GLY A 5 -9.59 -49.56 -27.87
N LEU A 6 -9.61 -48.92 -26.72
CA LEU A 6 -8.69 -47.85 -26.35
C LEU A 6 -7.50 -48.45 -25.60
N GLY A 7 -6.34 -48.34 -26.19
CA GLY A 7 -5.07 -48.72 -25.57
C GLY A 7 -4.65 -47.66 -24.55
N CYS A 8 -4.39 -48.08 -23.31
CA CYS A 8 -3.72 -47.31 -22.30
C CYS A 8 -2.26 -47.12 -22.62
N GLY A 9 -1.87 -45.93 -23.05
CA GLY A 9 -0.48 -45.51 -23.11
C GLY A 9 -0.01 -45.06 -21.73
N SER A 10 0.90 -45.77 -21.09
CA SER A 10 1.55 -45.35 -19.86
C SER A 10 2.50 -44.18 -20.16
N SER A 11 2.12 -42.99 -19.71
CA SER A 11 3.02 -41.87 -19.65
C SER A 11 4.09 -42.10 -18.57
N LYS A 12 5.33 -42.19 -18.96
CA LYS A 12 6.47 -42.15 -18.05
C LYS A 12 6.47 -40.78 -17.37
N SER A 13 6.32 -40.74 -16.05
CA SER A 13 6.63 -39.57 -15.25
C SER A 13 8.12 -39.29 -15.40
N SER A 14 8.48 -38.20 -16.04
CA SER A 14 9.81 -37.61 -15.92
C SER A 14 9.94 -37.12 -14.47
N SER A 15 10.97 -37.63 -13.78
CA SER A 15 11.40 -37.05 -12.51
C SER A 15 11.65 -35.55 -12.68
N PRO A 16 11.32 -34.70 -11.69
CA PRO A 16 11.73 -33.32 -11.74
C PRO A 16 13.27 -33.30 -11.79
N ASP A 17 13.80 -32.65 -12.80
CA ASP A 17 15.23 -32.39 -12.92
C ASP A 17 15.74 -31.77 -11.62
N ALA A 18 16.90 -32.31 -11.19
CA ALA A 18 17.63 -31.74 -10.07
C ALA A 18 17.85 -30.24 -10.33
N ALA A 19 17.60 -29.43 -9.30
CA ALA A 19 17.88 -28.01 -9.33
C ALA A 19 19.27 -27.78 -9.93
N PRO A 20 19.43 -26.82 -10.85
CA PRO A 20 20.75 -26.51 -11.39
C PRO A 20 21.64 -26.11 -10.21
N THR A 21 22.69 -26.89 -9.98
CA THR A 21 23.77 -26.49 -9.07
C THR A 21 24.33 -25.19 -9.62
N SER A 22 24.24 -24.12 -8.85
CA SER A 22 24.79 -22.82 -9.17
C SER A 22 26.30 -22.94 -9.32
N ASP A 23 26.77 -23.03 -10.57
CA ASP A 23 28.18 -22.85 -10.93
C ASP A 23 28.52 -21.36 -11.16
N ALA A 24 27.71 -20.44 -10.60
CA ALA A 24 28.03 -19.01 -10.59
C ALA A 24 29.28 -18.81 -9.70
N PRO A 25 30.21 -17.93 -10.06
CA PRO A 25 31.30 -17.54 -9.18
C PRO A 25 30.70 -16.65 -8.04
N GLY A 26 29.91 -17.27 -7.18
CA GLY A 26 29.27 -16.64 -6.06
C GLY A 26 30.29 -15.97 -5.16
N ASN A 27 29.91 -14.86 -4.56
CA ASN A 27 30.58 -14.13 -3.48
C ASN A 27 32.01 -13.58 -3.73
N ALA A 28 32.79 -14.08 -4.68
CA ALA A 28 34.14 -13.60 -4.96
C ALA A 28 34.15 -12.12 -5.43
N LEU A 29 33.06 -11.63 -6.00
CA LEU A 29 32.95 -10.26 -6.52
C LEU A 29 32.72 -9.22 -5.43
N CYS A 30 31.96 -9.57 -4.38
CA CYS A 30 31.60 -8.66 -3.27
C CYS A 30 32.53 -8.80 -2.06
N GLY A 31 33.48 -9.77 -2.09
CA GLY A 31 34.28 -10.16 -0.93
C GLY A 31 33.63 -11.34 -0.16
N PRO A 32 34.27 -11.79 0.96
CA PRO A 32 33.75 -12.90 1.74
C PRO A 32 32.41 -12.53 2.39
N ALA A 33 31.46 -13.44 2.34
CA ALA A 33 30.18 -13.28 3.02
C ALA A 33 30.37 -13.04 4.53
N GLN A 34 29.57 -12.13 5.08
CA GLN A 34 29.58 -11.79 6.50
C GLN A 34 28.41 -12.45 7.26
N GLY A 35 27.49 -13.03 6.53
CA GLY A 35 26.31 -13.74 7.02
C GLY A 35 25.31 -13.91 5.89
N SER A 36 24.09 -14.30 6.22
CA SER A 36 23.01 -14.46 5.25
C SER A 36 21.83 -13.54 5.53
N ALA A 37 21.13 -13.15 4.48
CA ALA A 37 19.81 -12.51 4.56
C ALA A 37 18.77 -13.47 3.99
N THR A 38 17.53 -13.41 4.49
CA THR A 38 16.41 -14.20 4.00
C THR A 38 15.36 -13.27 3.40
N VAL A 39 14.91 -13.59 2.19
CA VAL A 39 13.77 -12.93 1.54
C VAL A 39 12.58 -13.88 1.58
N THR A 40 11.43 -13.40 2.03
CA THR A 40 10.15 -14.09 1.91
C THR A 40 9.30 -13.33 0.89
N VAL A 41 8.87 -14.03 -0.14
CA VAL A 41 7.99 -13.48 -1.19
C VAL A 41 6.64 -14.16 -1.08
N THR A 42 5.62 -13.36 -0.89
CA THR A 42 4.23 -13.81 -0.89
C THR A 42 3.47 -13.09 -2.00
N ARG A 43 2.35 -13.67 -2.41
CA ARG A 43 1.44 -13.14 -3.41
C ARG A 43 0.03 -13.43 -2.96
N HIS A 44 -0.80 -12.40 -2.75
CA HIS A 44 -2.11 -12.54 -2.12
C HIS A 44 -2.04 -13.36 -0.81
N GLY A 45 -0.99 -13.14 -0.01
CA GLY A 45 -0.76 -13.91 1.22
C GLY A 45 -0.24 -15.34 1.01
N VAL A 46 -0.08 -15.82 -0.22
CA VAL A 46 0.39 -17.19 -0.54
C VAL A 46 1.88 -17.17 -0.89
N PRO A 47 2.69 -18.14 -0.41
CA PRO A 47 4.10 -18.25 -0.78
C PRO A 47 4.32 -18.32 -2.29
N ALA A 48 5.19 -17.45 -2.81
CA ALA A 48 5.55 -17.41 -4.23
C ALA A 48 6.85 -18.17 -4.49
N SER A 49 6.74 -19.36 -5.09
CA SER A 49 7.88 -20.21 -5.41
C SER A 49 8.48 -19.88 -6.76
N GLY A 50 9.81 -20.01 -6.89
CA GLY A 50 10.53 -19.84 -8.16
C GLY A 50 10.85 -18.39 -8.54
N VAL A 51 10.48 -17.42 -7.69
CA VAL A 51 10.77 -16.01 -7.91
C VAL A 51 12.28 -15.76 -7.87
N ALA A 52 12.79 -14.98 -8.84
CA ALA A 52 14.19 -14.64 -8.90
C ALA A 52 14.56 -13.59 -7.84
N VAL A 53 15.62 -13.87 -7.09
CA VAL A 53 16.25 -12.95 -6.14
C VAL A 53 17.68 -12.73 -6.61
N VAL A 54 17.96 -11.54 -7.11
CA VAL A 54 19.27 -11.13 -7.61
C VAL A 54 20.04 -10.48 -6.47
N TYR A 55 21.20 -11.04 -6.16
CA TYR A 55 22.14 -10.47 -5.20
C TYR A 55 23.10 -9.51 -5.90
N GLN A 56 23.19 -8.31 -5.37
CA GLN A 56 24.13 -7.29 -5.83
C GLN A 56 25.04 -6.83 -4.68
N CYS A 57 26.29 -6.56 -5.05
CA CYS A 57 27.28 -5.95 -4.15
C CYS A 57 26.88 -4.53 -3.76
N PRO A 58 27.50 -3.95 -2.71
CA PRO A 58 27.27 -2.54 -2.33
C PRO A 58 27.52 -1.52 -3.46
N ASP A 59 28.34 -1.86 -4.44
CA ASP A 59 28.61 -1.03 -5.62
C ASP A 59 27.59 -1.23 -6.77
N GLY A 60 26.57 -2.06 -6.54
CA GLY A 60 25.49 -2.35 -7.45
C GLY A 60 25.78 -3.38 -8.54
N ARG A 61 26.99 -3.98 -8.60
CA ARG A 61 27.25 -5.10 -9.53
C ARG A 61 26.52 -6.36 -9.06
N TRP A 62 25.86 -7.05 -9.97
CA TRP A 62 25.23 -8.32 -9.62
C TRP A 62 26.27 -9.42 -9.42
N ALA A 63 26.01 -10.31 -8.48
CA ALA A 63 26.96 -11.36 -8.09
C ALA A 63 26.35 -12.77 -8.15
N ASP A 64 25.07 -12.91 -7.83
CA ASP A 64 24.40 -14.21 -7.81
C ASP A 64 22.88 -14.06 -8.06
N VAL A 65 22.23 -15.19 -8.43
CA VAL A 65 20.78 -15.29 -8.58
C VAL A 65 20.31 -16.55 -7.88
N VAL A 66 19.47 -16.40 -6.89
CA VAL A 66 18.78 -17.52 -6.23
C VAL A 66 17.29 -17.47 -6.54
N ARG A 67 16.58 -18.58 -6.32
CA ARG A 67 15.12 -18.61 -6.49
C ARG A 67 14.47 -19.01 -5.18
N THR A 68 13.27 -18.45 -4.94
CA THR A 68 12.47 -18.83 -3.79
C THR A 68 12.04 -20.29 -3.87
N ASP A 69 12.02 -20.95 -2.74
CA ASP A 69 11.55 -22.33 -2.54
C ASP A 69 10.02 -22.43 -2.51
N ALA A 70 9.51 -23.61 -2.15
CA ALA A 70 8.07 -23.88 -2.04
C ALA A 70 7.38 -23.04 -0.93
N ASP A 71 8.13 -22.56 0.05
CA ASP A 71 7.65 -21.68 1.12
C ASP A 71 7.81 -20.19 0.78
N GLY A 72 8.14 -19.87 -0.49
CA GLY A 72 8.39 -18.51 -0.95
C GLY A 72 9.67 -17.88 -0.41
N ARG A 73 10.62 -18.67 0.08
CA ARG A 73 11.84 -18.18 0.74
C ARG A 73 13.08 -18.38 -0.11
N ALA A 74 13.94 -17.37 -0.07
CA ALA A 74 15.30 -17.46 -0.60
C ALA A 74 16.28 -16.97 0.47
N THR A 75 17.37 -17.70 0.68
CA THR A 75 18.47 -17.31 1.57
C THR A 75 19.70 -16.99 0.73
N VAL A 76 20.29 -15.84 0.96
CA VAL A 76 21.44 -15.31 0.21
C VAL A 76 22.55 -14.97 1.18
N ASP A 77 23.75 -15.42 0.88
CA ASP A 77 24.95 -14.99 1.61
C ASP A 77 25.33 -13.57 1.18
N VAL A 78 25.39 -12.66 2.15
CA VAL A 78 25.55 -11.24 1.88
C VAL A 78 26.74 -10.63 2.61
N VAL A 79 27.26 -9.53 2.10
CA VAL A 79 28.09 -8.57 2.83
C VAL A 79 27.21 -7.41 3.28
N ALA A 80 27.66 -6.64 4.27
CA ALA A 80 26.93 -5.44 4.72
C ALA A 80 26.70 -4.46 3.57
N ASP A 81 25.57 -3.74 3.63
CA ASP A 81 25.12 -2.74 2.66
C ASP A 81 24.91 -3.26 1.23
N SER A 82 24.67 -4.56 1.11
CA SER A 82 24.30 -5.21 -0.17
C SER A 82 22.93 -4.77 -0.66
N MET A 83 22.59 -5.22 -1.86
CA MET A 83 21.27 -5.00 -2.45
C MET A 83 20.68 -6.35 -2.87
N LEU A 84 19.35 -6.46 -2.77
CA LEU A 84 18.61 -7.59 -3.31
C LEU A 84 17.52 -7.06 -4.23
N THR A 85 17.52 -7.53 -5.49
CA THR A 85 16.42 -7.24 -6.42
C THR A 85 15.59 -8.49 -6.63
N ILE A 86 14.30 -8.34 -6.39
CA ILE A 86 13.30 -9.39 -6.53
C ILE A 86 12.50 -9.08 -7.79
N GLY A 87 12.45 -10.01 -8.72
CA GLY A 87 11.75 -9.83 -9.98
C GLY A 87 10.99 -11.07 -10.36
N GLY A 88 9.88 -10.88 -11.03
CA GLY A 88 9.12 -11.99 -11.54
C GLY A 88 7.86 -11.56 -12.25
N PRO A 89 7.28 -12.47 -13.02
CA PRO A 89 5.88 -12.32 -13.38
C PRO A 89 5.07 -12.49 -12.11
N TRP A 90 4.39 -11.42 -11.72
CA TRP A 90 3.57 -11.43 -10.51
C TRP A 90 2.21 -12.07 -10.75
N SER A 91 1.71 -12.16 -12.00
CA SER A 91 0.50 -12.89 -12.38
C SER A 91 0.76 -14.19 -13.14
N ASN A 92 0.07 -15.25 -12.72
CA ASN A 92 -0.11 -16.46 -13.52
C ASN A 92 -1.41 -16.42 -14.34
N ASP A 93 -2.24 -15.36 -14.16
CA ASP A 93 -3.46 -15.19 -14.93
C ASP A 93 -3.17 -14.31 -16.16
N PRO A 94 -3.20 -14.89 -17.40
CA PRO A 94 -2.96 -14.11 -18.61
C PRO A 94 -4.02 -13.04 -18.89
N ASN A 95 -5.10 -12.99 -18.10
CA ASN A 95 -6.12 -11.97 -18.21
C ASN A 95 -5.99 -10.85 -17.17
N GLN A 96 -5.10 -10.97 -16.21
CA GLN A 96 -4.74 -9.88 -15.31
C GLN A 96 -3.63 -9.05 -15.95
N PHE A 97 -3.89 -7.77 -16.15
CA PHE A 97 -2.89 -6.78 -16.56
C PHE A 97 -2.02 -6.43 -15.35
N GLU A 98 -1.10 -7.31 -15.01
CA GLU A 98 -0.09 -6.97 -14.03
C GLU A 98 1.14 -6.43 -14.75
N TYR A 99 1.61 -5.32 -14.25
CA TYR A 99 2.86 -4.75 -14.71
C TYR A 99 4.02 -5.54 -14.10
N PRO A 100 4.94 -6.07 -14.91
CA PRO A 100 6.17 -6.63 -14.39
C PRO A 100 6.84 -5.60 -13.49
N THR A 101 7.01 -5.92 -12.21
CA THR A 101 7.57 -4.99 -11.23
C THR A 101 8.84 -5.60 -10.63
N LEU A 102 9.90 -4.81 -10.63
CA LEU A 102 11.13 -5.12 -9.92
C LEU A 102 11.12 -4.43 -8.56
N TYR A 103 11.54 -5.15 -7.54
CA TYR A 103 11.68 -4.62 -6.17
C TYR A 103 13.13 -4.71 -5.74
N THR A 104 13.81 -3.59 -5.56
CA THR A 104 15.16 -3.57 -5.02
C THR A 104 15.15 -3.05 -3.60
N ILE A 105 15.78 -3.78 -2.69
CA ILE A 105 16.03 -3.36 -1.32
C ILE A 105 17.53 -3.12 -1.18
N MET A 106 17.90 -1.89 -0.87
CA MET A 106 19.28 -1.47 -0.64
C MET A 106 19.62 -1.51 0.86
N GLY A 107 20.90 -1.49 1.20
CA GLY A 107 21.34 -1.49 2.59
C GLY A 107 20.99 -2.78 3.34
N VAL A 108 21.02 -3.91 2.64
CA VAL A 108 20.77 -5.22 3.24
C VAL A 108 21.94 -5.61 4.12
N GLN A 109 21.63 -6.09 5.32
CA GLN A 109 22.60 -6.49 6.31
C GLN A 109 22.56 -8.01 6.55
N PRO A 110 23.68 -8.61 6.97
CA PRO A 110 23.67 -9.98 7.49
C PRO A 110 22.66 -10.13 8.64
N GLY A 111 21.78 -11.13 8.53
CA GLY A 111 20.70 -11.38 9.49
C GLY A 111 19.36 -10.78 9.12
N ASP A 112 19.27 -9.94 8.09
CA ASP A 112 18.00 -9.34 7.67
C ASP A 112 16.97 -10.41 7.27
N GLN A 113 15.73 -10.16 7.68
CA GLN A 113 14.53 -10.89 7.26
C GLN A 113 13.68 -9.94 6.44
N LEU A 114 13.71 -10.09 5.13
CA LEU A 114 13.05 -9.20 4.18
C LEU A 114 11.73 -9.81 3.74
N ARG A 115 10.74 -8.97 3.48
CA ARG A 115 9.46 -9.39 2.91
C ARG A 115 9.15 -8.59 1.65
N VAL A 116 8.66 -9.29 0.65
CA VAL A 116 8.11 -8.68 -0.57
C VAL A 116 6.76 -9.30 -0.85
N GLU A 117 5.73 -8.47 -0.86
CA GLU A 117 4.35 -8.86 -1.14
C GLU A 117 3.81 -7.86 -2.16
N PRO A 118 3.92 -8.16 -3.46
CA PRO A 118 3.55 -7.23 -4.52
C PRO A 118 2.06 -6.90 -4.56
N GLU A 119 1.25 -7.81 -4.06
CA GLU A 119 -0.20 -7.70 -4.05
C GLU A 119 -0.72 -7.97 -2.65
N ALA A 120 -1.61 -7.10 -2.18
CA ALA A 120 -2.29 -7.32 -0.91
C ALA A 120 -3.00 -8.69 -0.90
N PRO A 121 -3.14 -9.32 0.26
CA PRO A 121 -3.96 -10.52 0.40
C PRO A 121 -5.34 -10.28 -0.21
N ALA A 122 -5.86 -11.26 -0.95
CA ALA A 122 -7.22 -11.16 -1.46
C ALA A 122 -8.20 -11.05 -0.29
N HIS A 123 -9.17 -10.13 -0.43
CA HIS A 123 -10.29 -10.04 0.51
C HIS A 123 -11.17 -11.28 0.35
N ASP A 124 -10.97 -12.28 1.18
CA ASP A 124 -11.85 -13.45 1.16
C ASP A 124 -13.22 -13.08 1.73
N LEU A 125 -14.24 -13.21 0.89
CA LEU A 125 -15.62 -13.06 1.35
C LEU A 125 -15.95 -14.21 2.32
N LEU A 126 -16.05 -13.89 3.60
CA LEU A 126 -16.41 -14.86 4.63
C LEU A 126 -17.90 -15.16 4.62
N ALA A 127 -18.72 -14.13 4.49
CA ALA A 127 -20.17 -14.29 4.48
C ALA A 127 -20.89 -13.04 3.95
N GLN A 128 -22.11 -13.27 3.49
CA GLN A 128 -23.12 -12.24 3.27
C GLN A 128 -24.15 -12.32 4.41
N ARG A 129 -24.53 -11.17 4.97
CA ARG A 129 -25.45 -11.05 6.09
C ARG A 129 -26.61 -10.13 5.78
N ASP A 130 -27.80 -10.56 6.12
CA ASP A 130 -28.99 -9.74 6.02
C ASP A 130 -29.24 -9.02 7.36
N LEU A 131 -29.31 -7.70 7.28
CA LEU A 131 -29.63 -6.82 8.40
C LEU A 131 -31.07 -6.35 8.26
N THR A 132 -31.85 -6.50 9.31
CA THR A 132 -33.21 -5.95 9.38
C THR A 132 -33.20 -4.57 10.03
N LEU A 133 -33.71 -3.56 9.34
CA LEU A 133 -33.76 -2.19 9.83
C LEU A 133 -34.96 -1.96 10.76
N PRO A 134 -34.81 -1.03 11.74
CA PRO A 134 -35.89 -0.61 12.60
C PRO A 134 -36.91 0.20 11.86
N GLY A 135 -37.80 0.48 11.47
CA GLY A 135 -38.73 1.30 10.72
C GLY A 135 -38.09 2.47 9.94
N ALA A 136 -38.87 3.08 9.08
CA ALA A 136 -38.39 4.21 8.29
C ALA A 136 -38.20 5.47 9.16
N VAL A 137 -37.16 6.26 8.86
CA VAL A 137 -36.94 7.57 9.48
C VAL A 137 -37.81 8.62 8.78
N SER A 138 -38.55 9.38 9.56
CA SER A 138 -39.40 10.46 9.01
C SER A 138 -38.53 11.50 8.31
N GLY A 139 -38.87 11.83 7.07
CA GLY A 139 -38.15 12.81 6.27
C GLY A 139 -36.91 12.26 5.53
N ALA A 140 -36.45 11.06 5.83
CA ALA A 140 -35.32 10.48 5.11
C ALA A 140 -35.71 10.14 3.66
N THR A 141 -34.83 10.54 2.75
CA THR A 141 -34.94 10.26 1.31
C THR A 141 -33.82 9.38 0.79
N ASN A 142 -32.84 9.09 1.63
CA ASN A 142 -31.76 8.16 1.32
C ASN A 142 -31.33 7.37 2.57
N TYR A 143 -30.78 6.18 2.33
CA TYR A 143 -30.21 5.31 3.35
C TYR A 143 -28.87 4.80 2.84
N GLN A 144 -27.81 5.11 3.56
CA GLN A 144 -26.46 4.64 3.25
C GLN A 144 -26.09 3.52 4.19
N VAL A 145 -25.70 2.39 3.62
CA VAL A 145 -25.29 1.18 4.35
C VAL A 145 -23.79 1.06 4.24
N ARG A 146 -23.12 0.85 5.34
CA ARG A 146 -21.68 0.64 5.41
C ARG A 146 -21.35 -0.53 6.32
N SER A 147 -20.38 -1.31 5.93
CA SER A 147 -19.73 -2.30 6.78
C SER A 147 -18.23 -2.29 6.56
N GLY A 148 -17.48 -3.04 7.34
CA GLY A 148 -16.04 -3.10 7.22
C GLY A 148 -15.57 -3.36 5.78
N CYS A 149 -14.38 -2.86 5.41
CA CYS A 149 -13.75 -3.00 4.09
C CYS A 149 -14.60 -2.56 2.89
N ASP A 150 -14.89 -1.29 2.85
CA ASP A 150 -15.45 -0.62 1.66
C ASP A 150 -16.82 -1.11 1.16
N HIS A 151 -17.52 -1.93 1.94
CA HIS A 151 -18.89 -2.24 1.58
C HIS A 151 -19.75 -0.98 1.76
N PHE A 152 -20.23 -0.46 0.65
CA PHE A 152 -21.10 0.70 0.58
C PHE A 152 -22.27 0.44 -0.36
N ASP A 153 -23.49 0.59 0.17
CA ASP A 153 -24.72 0.60 -0.62
C ASP A 153 -25.54 1.84 -0.30
N GLN A 154 -26.28 2.34 -1.29
CA GLN A 154 -27.16 3.49 -1.13
C GLN A 154 -28.56 3.19 -1.69
N PHE A 155 -29.58 3.48 -0.91
CA PHE A 155 -30.98 3.31 -1.25
C PHE A 155 -31.69 4.68 -1.25
N THR A 156 -32.49 4.94 -2.28
CA THR A 156 -33.31 6.16 -2.40
C THR A 156 -34.67 6.03 -1.75
N SER A 157 -34.95 4.90 -1.12
CA SER A 157 -36.18 4.64 -0.34
C SER A 157 -35.84 3.73 0.83
N TYR A 158 -36.71 3.69 1.85
CA TYR A 158 -36.49 2.83 3.00
C TYR A 158 -36.38 1.35 2.60
N PRO A 159 -35.20 0.70 2.83
CA PRO A 159 -35.07 -0.73 2.71
C PRO A 159 -35.44 -1.39 4.05
N ALA A 160 -36.39 -2.32 4.06
CA ALA A 160 -36.73 -3.04 5.29
C ALA A 160 -35.61 -3.98 5.74
N SER A 161 -34.80 -4.46 4.80
CA SER A 161 -33.58 -5.21 5.04
C SER A 161 -32.53 -4.85 4.02
N VAL A 162 -31.28 -5.01 4.40
CA VAL A 162 -30.11 -4.82 3.53
C VAL A 162 -29.14 -5.97 3.70
N SER A 163 -28.38 -6.28 2.66
CA SER A 163 -27.36 -7.32 2.71
C SER A 163 -26.00 -6.68 2.80
N VAL A 164 -25.17 -7.10 3.73
CA VAL A 164 -23.79 -6.64 3.87
C VAL A 164 -22.82 -7.78 3.69
N LEU A 165 -21.62 -7.46 3.22
CA LEU A 165 -20.53 -8.39 3.03
C LEU A 165 -19.58 -8.33 4.21
N ALA A 166 -19.10 -9.48 4.67
CA ALA A 166 -18.06 -9.61 5.68
C ALA A 166 -16.83 -10.25 5.02
N PHE A 167 -15.66 -9.63 5.17
CA PHE A 167 -14.40 -10.07 4.57
C PHE A 167 -13.38 -10.40 5.65
N SER A 168 -12.46 -11.32 5.35
CA SER A 168 -11.50 -11.90 6.32
C SER A 168 -10.58 -10.89 6.99
N ASP A 169 -10.25 -9.83 6.30
CA ASP A 169 -9.29 -8.80 6.74
C ASP A 169 -9.95 -7.56 7.34
N CYS A 170 -11.28 -7.54 7.36
CA CYS A 170 -12.09 -6.42 7.84
C CYS A 170 -12.74 -6.67 9.17
N GLU A 171 -12.49 -7.81 9.75
CA GLU A 171 -13.11 -8.23 11.00
C GLU A 171 -12.17 -8.02 12.17
N ASN A 172 -12.75 -7.85 13.34
CA ASN A 172 -11.97 -7.88 14.56
C ASN A 172 -11.40 -9.30 14.78
N VAL A 173 -10.36 -9.39 15.59
CA VAL A 173 -9.71 -10.65 15.99
C VAL A 173 -10.66 -11.69 16.60
N ASP A 174 -11.86 -11.28 16.99
CA ASP A 174 -12.94 -12.14 17.51
C ASP A 174 -13.96 -12.57 16.45
N ASN A 175 -13.67 -12.34 15.16
CA ASN A 175 -14.56 -12.55 14.01
C ASN A 175 -15.90 -11.80 14.11
N THR A 176 -15.88 -10.62 14.71
CA THR A 176 -17.04 -9.72 14.71
C THR A 176 -16.87 -8.64 13.66
N ALA A 177 -17.93 -8.40 12.90
CA ALA A 177 -18.06 -7.29 11.98
C ALA A 177 -19.05 -6.26 12.53
N ARG A 178 -18.91 -5.00 12.11
CA ARG A 178 -19.87 -3.95 12.39
C ARG A 178 -20.42 -3.39 11.10
N ALA A 179 -21.73 -3.20 11.06
CA ALA A 179 -22.37 -2.43 10.01
C ALA A 179 -23.17 -1.28 10.64
N TRP A 180 -23.24 -0.15 9.92
CA TRP A 180 -24.10 0.94 10.28
C TRP A 180 -24.87 1.46 9.07
N ILE A 181 -26.03 2.06 9.34
CA ILE A 181 -26.87 2.64 8.32
C ILE A 181 -27.18 4.08 8.74
N VAL A 182 -26.93 5.00 7.81
CA VAL A 182 -27.27 6.41 7.98
C VAL A 182 -28.51 6.71 7.14
N ALA A 183 -29.57 7.17 7.77
CA ALA A 183 -30.73 7.72 7.10
C ALA A 183 -30.58 9.23 6.96
N GLY A 184 -30.78 9.77 5.77
CA GLY A 184 -30.59 11.19 5.49
C GLY A 184 -31.56 11.76 4.46
N ASP A 185 -31.47 13.06 4.25
CA ASP A 185 -32.16 13.79 3.19
C ASP A 185 -31.18 14.67 2.40
N SER A 186 -31.69 15.58 1.58
CA SER A 186 -30.86 16.51 0.81
C SER A 186 -30.11 17.55 1.65
N THR A 187 -30.41 17.66 2.95
CA THR A 187 -29.75 18.60 3.86
C THR A 187 -28.69 17.92 4.72
N GLY A 188 -28.68 16.59 4.78
CA GLY A 188 -27.69 15.80 5.51
C GLY A 188 -28.26 14.59 6.25
N PRO A 189 -27.46 13.99 7.13
CA PRO A 189 -27.86 12.84 7.93
C PRO A 189 -28.87 13.22 9.00
N LEU A 190 -29.91 12.39 9.17
CA LEU A 190 -30.98 12.56 10.15
C LEU A 190 -30.86 11.60 11.34
N ALA A 191 -30.48 10.35 11.06
CA ALA A 191 -30.40 9.31 12.07
C ALA A 191 -29.43 8.21 11.64
N VAL A 192 -28.96 7.43 12.59
CA VAL A 192 -28.09 6.29 12.39
C VAL A 192 -28.54 5.11 13.24
N THR A 193 -28.30 3.92 12.74
CA THR A 193 -28.36 2.68 13.51
C THR A 193 -27.15 1.81 13.17
N TYR A 194 -26.69 0.99 14.11
CA TYR A 194 -25.57 0.07 13.88
C TYR A 194 -25.69 -1.16 14.77
N ALA A 195 -25.03 -2.22 14.38
CA ALA A 195 -24.87 -3.42 15.17
C ALA A 195 -23.55 -4.13 14.88
N ASP A 196 -23.04 -4.78 15.92
CA ASP A 196 -22.02 -5.81 15.79
C ASP A 196 -22.67 -7.15 15.51
N PHE A 197 -22.04 -7.95 14.66
CA PHE A 197 -22.51 -9.28 14.34
C PHE A 197 -21.32 -10.23 14.11
N GLY A 198 -21.51 -11.50 14.46
CA GLY A 198 -20.53 -12.52 14.11
C GLY A 198 -20.53 -12.74 12.61
N ALA A 199 -19.39 -12.63 11.97
CA ALA A 199 -19.26 -12.77 10.52
C ALA A 199 -19.79 -14.10 10.00
N THR A 200 -19.57 -15.16 10.76
CA THR A 200 -19.99 -16.52 10.40
C THR A 200 -21.27 -16.98 11.13
N SER A 201 -21.89 -16.14 11.97
CA SER A 201 -23.11 -16.52 12.71
C SER A 201 -24.29 -16.66 11.75
N PRO A 202 -25.08 -17.74 11.79
CA PRO A 202 -26.26 -17.90 10.94
C PRO A 202 -27.47 -17.05 11.37
N GLU A 203 -27.40 -16.41 12.54
CA GLU A 203 -28.54 -15.66 13.09
C GLU A 203 -28.79 -14.36 12.30
N PRO A 204 -30.07 -14.04 12.01
CA PRO A 204 -30.42 -12.75 11.42
C PRO A 204 -30.04 -11.62 12.36
N VAL A 205 -29.50 -10.54 11.83
CA VAL A 205 -29.13 -9.37 12.60
C VAL A 205 -30.26 -8.36 12.55
N VAL A 206 -30.82 -8.04 13.70
CA VAL A 206 -31.84 -6.98 13.83
C VAL A 206 -31.15 -5.75 14.39
N LEU A 207 -31.21 -4.64 13.64
CA LEU A 207 -30.60 -3.39 14.06
C LEU A 207 -31.43 -2.72 15.17
N PRO A 208 -30.78 -2.08 16.15
CA PRO A 208 -31.48 -1.33 17.19
C PRO A 208 -32.21 -0.11 16.62
N ASP A 209 -33.02 0.53 17.45
CA ASP A 209 -33.71 1.77 17.10
C ASP A 209 -32.74 2.85 16.63
N TRP A 210 -33.24 3.75 15.78
CA TRP A 210 -32.48 4.87 15.24
C TRP A 210 -32.00 5.81 16.35
N SER A 211 -30.75 6.24 16.23
CA SER A 211 -30.11 7.22 17.08
C SER A 211 -29.81 8.51 16.29
N SER A 212 -29.81 9.64 16.97
CA SER A 212 -29.36 10.92 16.43
C SER A 212 -27.93 11.28 16.85
N PHE A 213 -27.21 10.39 17.53
CA PHE A 213 -25.81 10.61 17.91
C PHE A 213 -24.90 10.41 16.71
N LEU A 214 -24.65 11.51 16.02
CA LEU A 214 -23.89 11.59 14.80
C LEU A 214 -22.72 12.54 14.97
N ILE A 215 -21.60 12.21 14.35
CA ILE A 215 -20.41 13.06 14.29
C ILE A 215 -19.94 13.15 12.84
N THR A 216 -19.65 14.37 12.40
CA THR A 216 -19.04 14.63 11.10
C THR A 216 -17.60 15.04 11.33
N PRO A 217 -16.62 14.14 11.17
CA PRO A 217 -15.24 14.48 11.39
C PRO A 217 -14.76 15.52 10.38
N THR A 218 -13.90 16.40 10.85
CA THR A 218 -13.21 17.38 10.00
C THR A 218 -11.71 17.25 10.16
N VAL A 219 -10.98 17.43 9.07
CA VAL A 219 -9.52 17.52 9.10
C VAL A 219 -9.12 18.90 8.59
N GLY A 220 -8.37 19.62 9.40
CA GLY A 220 -7.73 20.87 9.05
C GLY A 220 -6.25 20.70 8.81
N VAL A 221 -5.68 21.47 7.88
CA VAL A 221 -4.24 21.65 7.70
C VAL A 221 -3.93 23.11 8.01
N GLU A 222 -2.99 23.34 8.90
CA GLU A 222 -2.58 24.66 9.36
C GLU A 222 -1.09 24.88 9.13
N ASN A 223 -0.68 26.15 9.18
CA ASN A 223 0.71 26.56 9.00
C ASN A 223 1.34 26.04 7.69
N ALA A 224 0.50 25.89 6.65
CA ALA A 224 1.00 25.50 5.35
C ALA A 224 1.93 26.60 4.76
N PRO A 225 3.05 26.25 4.15
CA PRO A 225 3.94 27.23 3.51
C PRO A 225 3.23 27.92 2.33
N ALA A 226 3.80 29.05 1.89
CA ALA A 226 3.18 29.88 0.85
C ALA A 226 3.06 29.13 -0.51
N GLU A 227 3.91 28.15 -0.72
CA GLU A 227 3.92 27.30 -1.92
C GLU A 227 2.85 26.19 -1.89
N ALA A 228 2.22 25.93 -0.75
CA ALA A 228 1.13 24.97 -0.67
C ALA A 228 -0.10 25.49 -1.42
N ALA A 229 -0.52 24.79 -2.44
CA ALA A 229 -1.61 25.20 -3.32
C ALA A 229 -2.98 24.78 -2.78
N ALA A 230 -3.14 23.46 -2.59
CA ALA A 230 -4.39 22.87 -2.16
C ALA A 230 -4.17 21.49 -1.53
N ILE A 231 -5.15 21.02 -0.81
CA ILE A 231 -5.26 19.60 -0.49
C ILE A 231 -5.73 18.91 -1.78
N GLU A 232 -4.88 18.05 -2.34
CA GLU A 232 -5.19 17.34 -3.60
C GLU A 232 -6.15 16.19 -3.36
N THR A 233 -5.84 15.43 -2.32
CA THR A 233 -6.63 14.26 -1.96
C THR A 233 -6.64 14.08 -0.45
N ALA A 234 -7.68 13.47 0.03
CA ALA A 234 -7.80 13.05 1.42
C ALA A 234 -8.69 11.82 1.53
N THR A 235 -8.35 10.95 2.45
CA THR A 235 -9.15 9.77 2.80
C THR A 235 -9.27 9.66 4.31
N MET A 236 -10.32 9.03 4.77
CA MET A 236 -10.54 8.78 6.19
C MET A 236 -11.18 7.43 6.40
N ASN A 237 -10.70 6.72 7.40
CA ASN A 237 -11.27 5.47 7.87
C ASN A 237 -11.54 5.57 9.36
N ALA A 238 -12.71 5.13 9.77
CA ALA A 238 -13.00 4.92 11.18
C ALA A 238 -12.46 3.54 11.58
N MET A 239 -11.83 3.44 12.76
CA MET A 239 -11.16 2.23 13.24
C MET A 239 -11.76 1.75 14.56
N ARG A 240 -11.96 0.43 14.65
CA ARG A 240 -12.30 -0.27 15.88
C ARG A 240 -11.34 -1.45 16.03
N GLY A 241 -10.30 -1.29 16.83
CA GLY A 241 -9.19 -2.22 16.81
C GLY A 241 -8.55 -2.27 15.43
N GLU A 242 -8.49 -3.43 14.84
CA GLU A 242 -7.99 -3.61 13.46
C GLU A 242 -9.12 -3.53 12.41
N GLN A 243 -10.37 -3.50 12.83
CA GLN A 243 -11.50 -3.35 11.92
C GLN A 243 -11.57 -1.94 11.37
N ARG A 244 -11.61 -1.85 10.06
CA ARG A 244 -11.64 -0.61 9.31
C ARG A 244 -13.02 -0.39 8.69
N PHE A 245 -13.50 0.82 8.79
CA PHE A 245 -14.71 1.28 8.14
C PHE A 245 -14.32 2.41 7.20
N SER A 246 -14.16 2.08 5.93
CA SER A 246 -13.78 3.08 4.94
C SER A 246 -14.89 4.07 4.70
N ASP A 247 -14.49 5.30 4.52
CA ASP A 247 -15.34 6.35 4.03
C ASP A 247 -14.86 6.90 2.68
N GLY A 248 -13.62 6.63 2.35
CA GLY A 248 -12.99 6.96 1.10
C GLY A 248 -12.75 8.44 0.88
N HIS A 249 -13.77 9.30 0.89
CA HIS A 249 -13.63 10.65 0.35
C HIS A 249 -14.29 11.73 1.23
N PRO A 250 -13.77 12.97 1.21
CA PRO A 250 -14.42 14.10 1.86
C PRO A 250 -15.77 14.44 1.18
N THR A 251 -16.70 14.95 1.97
CA THR A 251 -18.02 15.38 1.49
C THR A 251 -18.00 16.71 0.72
N ASN A 252 -16.92 17.45 0.86
CA ASN A 252 -16.72 18.73 0.18
C ASN A 252 -15.32 18.78 -0.45
N SER A 253 -15.20 19.45 -1.58
CA SER A 253 -13.89 19.77 -2.13
C SER A 253 -13.15 20.69 -1.15
N PRO A 254 -11.87 20.39 -0.84
CA PRO A 254 -11.07 21.27 0.01
C PRO A 254 -10.97 22.66 -0.61
N ALA A 255 -11.06 23.67 0.22
CA ALA A 255 -10.79 25.03 -0.23
C ALA A 255 -9.28 25.20 -0.47
N PRO A 256 -8.86 26.05 -1.42
CA PRO A 256 -7.48 26.49 -1.52
C PRO A 256 -6.99 27.07 -0.18
N PHE A 257 -5.71 26.98 0.09
CA PHE A 257 -5.13 27.56 1.30
C PHE A 257 -5.37 29.07 1.35
N SER A 258 -5.83 29.54 2.50
CA SER A 258 -6.02 30.95 2.79
C SER A 258 -5.32 31.28 4.12
N GLY A 259 -4.24 32.08 4.04
CA GLY A 259 -3.45 32.37 5.22
C GLY A 259 -2.77 31.14 5.83
N GLY A 260 -2.44 30.14 5.03
CA GLY A 260 -1.82 28.89 5.47
C GLY A 260 -2.79 27.87 6.09
N VAL A 261 -4.10 28.05 5.92
CA VAL A 261 -5.12 27.15 6.48
C VAL A 261 -6.05 26.64 5.38
N SER A 262 -6.35 25.36 5.41
CA SER A 262 -7.40 24.70 4.62
C SER A 262 -8.00 23.56 5.44
N GLY A 263 -9.18 23.06 5.03
CA GLY A 263 -9.83 21.94 5.72
C GLY A 263 -10.94 21.31 4.91
N MET A 264 -11.36 20.13 5.37
CA MET A 264 -12.43 19.35 4.76
C MET A 264 -13.26 18.62 5.80
N ALA A 265 -14.49 18.31 5.44
CA ALA A 265 -15.37 17.46 6.21
C ALA A 265 -15.54 16.11 5.53
N PHE A 266 -15.70 15.08 6.33
CA PHE A 266 -15.94 13.72 5.87
C PHE A 266 -17.39 13.32 6.09
N TYR A 267 -17.77 12.11 5.72
CA TYR A 267 -19.10 11.61 6.00
C TYR A 267 -19.36 11.51 7.49
N THR A 268 -20.62 11.48 7.81
CA THR A 268 -21.07 11.38 9.19
C THR A 268 -21.01 9.93 9.64
N PHE A 269 -20.42 9.73 10.80
CA PHE A 269 -20.35 8.43 11.48
C PHE A 269 -21.24 8.43 12.73
N PRO A 270 -21.70 7.26 13.20
CA PRO A 270 -22.19 7.13 14.58
C PRO A 270 -21.07 7.50 15.55
N GLN A 271 -21.38 8.25 16.60
CA GLN A 271 -20.37 8.76 17.55
C GLN A 271 -19.52 7.66 18.20
N ASP A 272 -20.07 6.46 18.34
CA ASP A 272 -19.45 5.31 19.00
C ASP A 272 -19.14 4.15 18.05
N VAL A 273 -19.16 4.38 16.73
CA VAL A 273 -18.84 3.35 15.74
C VAL A 273 -17.39 2.89 15.83
N ALA A 274 -16.50 3.80 16.17
CA ALA A 274 -15.08 3.58 16.20
C ALA A 274 -14.42 4.20 17.42
N SER A 275 -13.25 3.71 17.79
CA SER A 275 -12.41 4.28 18.85
C SER A 275 -11.35 5.23 18.30
N GLU A 276 -10.98 5.07 17.05
CA GLU A 276 -9.90 5.81 16.40
C GLU A 276 -10.28 6.17 14.96
N LEU A 277 -9.57 7.13 14.39
CA LEU A 277 -9.58 7.46 12.98
C LEU A 277 -8.19 7.27 12.39
N GLU A 278 -8.16 6.73 11.19
CA GLU A 278 -7.05 6.86 10.26
C GLU A 278 -7.43 7.88 9.20
N PHE A 279 -6.54 8.80 8.90
CA PHE A 279 -6.75 9.68 7.76
C PHE A 279 -5.44 9.97 7.06
N GLN A 280 -5.55 10.20 5.77
CA GLN A 280 -4.46 10.57 4.91
C GLN A 280 -4.81 11.86 4.20
N VAL A 281 -3.86 12.76 4.12
CA VAL A 281 -3.99 14.03 3.43
C VAL A 281 -2.77 14.25 2.55
N ARG A 282 -3.01 14.56 1.29
CA ARG A 282 -1.98 14.98 0.35
C ARG A 282 -2.14 16.45 0.02
N VAL A 283 -1.09 17.21 0.23
CA VAL A 283 -1.02 18.64 -0.05
C VAL A 283 -0.09 18.86 -1.24
N GLY A 284 -0.62 19.36 -2.35
CA GLY A 284 0.17 19.72 -3.51
C GLY A 284 0.82 21.09 -3.38
N TYR A 285 1.97 21.25 -4.03
CA TYR A 285 2.68 22.53 -4.13
C TYR A 285 2.44 23.17 -5.50
N ASP A 286 2.08 24.46 -5.50
CA ASP A 286 2.03 25.27 -6.71
C ASP A 286 3.38 25.93 -6.94
N ASP A 287 4.34 25.14 -7.39
CA ASP A 287 5.67 25.61 -7.73
C ASP A 287 5.95 25.35 -9.20
N ALA A 288 6.22 26.41 -9.95
CA ALA A 288 6.59 26.32 -11.36
C ALA A 288 7.86 25.46 -11.60
N GLN A 289 8.67 25.27 -10.55
CA GLN A 289 9.90 24.45 -10.60
C GLN A 289 9.66 23.01 -10.13
N ALA A 290 8.57 22.74 -9.39
CA ALA A 290 8.22 21.42 -8.90
C ALA A 290 6.71 21.18 -9.02
N PRO A 291 6.16 21.14 -10.22
CA PRO A 291 4.69 21.09 -10.43
C PRO A 291 4.03 19.82 -9.91
N ASN A 292 4.81 18.78 -9.58
CA ASN A 292 4.32 17.50 -9.09
C ASN A 292 4.70 17.22 -7.62
N GLY A 293 5.35 18.17 -6.96
CA GLY A 293 5.76 17.99 -5.56
C GLY A 293 4.57 18.02 -4.61
N SER A 294 4.57 17.15 -3.61
CA SER A 294 3.54 17.12 -2.58
C SER A 294 4.07 16.65 -1.22
N ALA A 295 3.38 17.06 -0.16
CA ALA A 295 3.53 16.48 1.17
C ALA A 295 2.37 15.53 1.45
N VAL A 296 2.66 14.38 2.02
CA VAL A 296 1.65 13.40 2.44
C VAL A 296 1.74 13.21 3.93
N PHE A 297 0.58 13.19 4.58
CA PHE A 297 0.44 12.94 6.00
C PHE A 297 -0.54 11.80 6.18
N TYR A 298 -0.12 10.73 6.82
CA TYR A 298 -1.00 9.67 7.33
C TYR A 298 -0.99 9.74 8.86
N ARG A 299 -2.16 9.67 9.45
CA ARG A 299 -2.30 9.77 10.89
C ARG A 299 -3.34 8.79 11.41
N ARG A 300 -3.03 8.14 12.54
CA ARG A 300 -3.99 7.39 13.34
C ARG A 300 -4.10 8.05 14.70
N GLU A 301 -5.28 8.32 15.16
CA GLU A 301 -5.52 8.98 16.44
C GLU A 301 -6.93 8.72 16.98
N PRO A 302 -7.18 8.98 18.28
CA PRO A 302 -8.51 8.81 18.86
C PRO A 302 -9.60 9.53 18.08
N PHE A 303 -10.77 8.89 17.96
CA PHE A 303 -11.91 9.42 17.23
C PHE A 303 -12.45 10.69 17.90
N THR A 304 -12.36 11.81 17.22
CA THR A 304 -12.88 13.13 17.64
C THR A 304 -13.57 13.85 16.49
N ALA A 305 -14.28 14.94 16.79
CA ALA A 305 -14.99 15.72 15.77
C ALA A 305 -14.04 16.57 14.89
N SER A 306 -12.83 16.84 15.34
CA SER A 306 -11.90 17.72 14.64
C SER A 306 -10.48 17.25 14.83
N HIS A 307 -9.76 17.20 13.74
CA HIS A 307 -8.38 16.82 13.64
C HIS A 307 -7.59 17.91 12.93
N THR A 308 -6.34 18.12 13.31
CA THR A 308 -5.50 19.18 12.73
C THR A 308 -4.10 18.66 12.44
N ILE A 309 -3.60 18.94 11.25
CA ILE A 309 -2.20 18.74 10.85
C ILE A 309 -1.53 20.11 10.87
N ASP A 310 -0.56 20.31 11.76
CA ASP A 310 0.35 21.44 11.69
C ASP A 310 1.44 21.14 10.64
N MET A 311 1.23 21.60 9.42
CA MET A 311 2.15 21.31 8.31
C MET A 311 3.52 21.93 8.53
N GLY A 312 3.59 23.10 9.16
CA GLY A 312 4.85 23.78 9.46
C GLY A 312 5.75 22.97 10.40
N ALA A 313 5.15 22.21 11.34
CA ALA A 313 5.89 21.34 12.25
C ALA A 313 6.05 19.91 11.73
N ALA A 314 5.09 19.41 10.94
CA ALA A 314 5.03 18.02 10.54
C ALA A 314 5.66 17.73 9.18
N ALA A 315 5.70 18.69 8.23
CA ALA A 315 6.20 18.39 6.89
C ALA A 315 7.70 18.06 6.87
N LEU A 316 8.05 17.05 6.08
CA LEU A 316 9.44 16.85 5.68
C LEU A 316 9.88 17.97 4.72
N PRO A 317 11.20 18.25 4.61
CA PRO A 317 11.72 19.11 3.57
C PRO A 317 11.22 18.69 2.18
N ARG A 318 10.87 19.67 1.37
CA ARG A 318 10.27 19.44 0.06
C ARG A 318 11.30 18.92 -0.93
N LEU A 319 10.87 17.95 -1.74
CA LEU A 319 11.55 17.58 -2.97
C LEU A 319 11.25 18.62 -4.05
N ALA A 320 12.29 19.31 -4.53
CA ALA A 320 12.15 20.39 -5.48
C ALA A 320 12.32 19.93 -6.94
N SER A 321 12.98 18.80 -7.17
CA SER A 321 13.09 18.19 -8.50
C SER A 321 13.43 16.71 -8.39
N ALA A 322 13.04 15.94 -9.41
CA ALA A 322 13.55 14.62 -9.67
C ALA A 322 13.85 14.48 -11.16
N ALA A 323 14.88 13.75 -11.53
CA ALA A 323 15.29 13.54 -12.91
C ALA A 323 15.87 12.12 -13.09
N LEU A 324 15.59 11.51 -14.22
CA LEU A 324 16.10 10.20 -14.61
C LEU A 324 17.14 10.36 -15.73
N ASP A 325 18.36 9.86 -15.50
CA ASP A 325 19.39 9.71 -16.53
C ASP A 325 19.44 8.26 -17.01
N THR A 326 19.14 8.06 -18.29
CA THR A 326 19.11 6.76 -18.97
C THR A 326 20.24 6.62 -19.98
N ALA A 327 21.30 7.42 -19.92
CA ALA A 327 22.46 7.30 -20.81
C ALA A 327 23.09 5.88 -20.73
N ALA A 328 22.96 5.23 -19.58
CA ALA A 328 23.28 3.81 -19.38
C ALA A 328 22.00 3.05 -18.99
N PRO A 329 21.18 2.59 -19.97
CA PRO A 329 19.86 1.99 -19.65
C PRO A 329 19.92 0.79 -18.72
N ALA A 330 21.01 0.01 -18.76
CA ALA A 330 21.22 -1.12 -17.85
C ALA A 330 21.49 -0.69 -16.39
N ARG A 331 21.80 0.57 -16.16
CA ARG A 331 22.03 1.18 -14.84
C ARG A 331 21.52 2.62 -14.81
N PRO A 332 20.21 2.83 -14.86
CA PRO A 332 19.63 4.16 -14.80
C PRO A 332 20.05 4.88 -13.53
N GLN A 333 20.07 6.21 -13.56
CA GLN A 333 20.40 7.03 -12.41
C GLN A 333 19.25 8.00 -12.12
N VAL A 334 18.83 8.06 -10.87
CA VAL A 334 17.82 9.00 -10.42
C VAL A 334 18.48 10.06 -9.56
N SER A 335 18.29 11.31 -9.92
CA SER A 335 18.76 12.47 -9.16
C SER A 335 17.59 13.29 -8.64
N TRP A 336 17.78 13.94 -7.50
CA TRP A 336 16.81 14.85 -6.90
C TRP A 336 17.46 16.00 -6.19
N THR A 337 16.69 17.04 -5.95
CA THR A 337 17.10 18.18 -5.11
C THR A 337 16.04 18.41 -4.03
N THR A 338 16.47 18.92 -2.89
CA THR A 338 15.62 19.20 -1.73
C THR A 338 15.84 20.62 -1.23
N ASP A 339 14.85 21.21 -0.58
CA ASP A 339 14.97 22.52 0.09
C ASP A 339 15.44 22.43 1.54
N GLY A 340 15.78 21.25 2.02
CA GLY A 340 16.29 21.02 3.38
C GLY A 340 16.95 19.65 3.54
N ASP A 341 17.26 19.31 4.78
CA ASP A 341 17.90 18.05 5.15
C ASP A 341 16.84 16.96 5.37
N LEU A 342 16.90 15.91 4.56
CA LEU A 342 16.03 14.72 4.65
C LEU A 342 16.61 13.61 5.54
N SER A 343 17.69 13.87 6.29
CA SER A 343 18.30 12.88 7.20
C SER A 343 17.38 12.44 8.34
N VAL A 344 16.30 13.16 8.58
CA VAL A 344 15.26 12.80 9.56
C VAL A 344 14.31 11.73 9.04
N ALA A 345 14.28 11.47 7.74
CA ALA A 345 13.47 10.42 7.17
C ALA A 345 14.06 9.03 7.50
N ASP A 346 13.19 8.00 7.52
CA ASP A 346 13.59 6.62 7.73
C ASP A 346 14.01 5.95 6.43
N ALA A 347 13.32 6.24 5.35
CA ALA A 347 13.53 5.60 4.06
C ALA A 347 13.34 6.57 2.88
N ALA A 348 14.00 6.21 1.77
CA ALA A 348 13.71 6.72 0.44
C ALA A 348 13.10 5.61 -0.42
N VAL A 349 12.05 5.93 -1.16
CA VAL A 349 11.45 5.07 -2.19
C VAL A 349 11.61 5.77 -3.53
N VAL A 350 12.25 5.10 -4.47
CA VAL A 350 12.41 5.58 -5.84
C VAL A 350 11.67 4.63 -6.77
N GLU A 351 10.86 5.20 -7.63
CA GLU A 351 10.10 4.47 -8.64
C GLU A 351 10.48 5.00 -10.02
N ILE A 352 10.81 4.08 -10.92
CA ILE A 352 10.91 4.35 -12.35
C ILE A 352 9.96 3.42 -13.09
N SER A 353 9.32 3.92 -14.12
CA SER A 353 8.51 3.12 -15.02
C SER A 353 8.91 3.37 -16.47
N TRP A 354 8.74 2.35 -17.29
CA TRP A 354 9.02 2.43 -18.73
C TRP A 354 8.04 1.60 -19.53
N LEU A 355 7.86 1.99 -20.77
CA LEU A 355 7.06 1.26 -21.72
C LEU A 355 7.99 0.38 -22.57
N GLY A 356 7.85 -0.96 -22.38
CA GLY A 356 8.35 -2.00 -23.25
C GLY A 356 7.21 -2.57 -24.10
N ASP A 357 7.08 -3.88 -24.18
CA ASP A 357 5.89 -4.54 -24.75
C ASP A 357 4.66 -4.34 -23.86
N VAL A 358 4.89 -4.18 -22.56
CA VAL A 358 3.95 -3.78 -21.52
C VAL A 358 4.59 -2.67 -20.69
N GLN A 359 3.81 -1.98 -19.89
CA GLN A 359 4.37 -1.07 -18.88
C GLN A 359 5.08 -1.88 -17.80
N GLU A 360 6.27 -1.48 -17.45
CA GLU A 360 7.10 -2.12 -16.43
C GLU A 360 7.48 -1.10 -15.37
N GLN A 361 7.72 -1.58 -14.15
CA GLN A 361 8.04 -0.75 -12.99
C GLN A 361 9.28 -1.28 -12.26
N TRP A 362 10.06 -0.37 -11.69
CA TRP A 362 11.16 -0.69 -10.78
C TRP A 362 11.06 0.17 -9.53
N LEU A 363 10.74 -0.47 -8.42
CA LEU A 363 10.66 0.13 -7.09
C LEU A 363 11.94 -0.14 -6.33
N VAL A 364 12.53 0.90 -5.76
CA VAL A 364 13.76 0.83 -4.98
C VAL A 364 13.52 1.39 -3.60
N LEU A 365 13.68 0.56 -2.58
CA LEU A 365 13.73 0.98 -1.18
C LEU A 365 15.17 1.20 -0.76
N ALA A 366 15.50 2.39 -0.34
CA ALA A 366 16.84 2.77 0.09
C ALA A 366 16.82 3.44 1.48
N PRO A 367 17.93 3.40 2.23
CA PRO A 367 18.07 4.22 3.45
C PRO A 367 17.89 5.70 3.11
N ALA A 368 17.32 6.48 4.02
CA ALA A 368 17.16 7.93 3.84
C ALA A 368 18.49 8.68 3.69
N SER A 369 19.58 8.09 4.19
CA SER A 369 20.94 8.61 3.99
C SER A 369 21.47 8.49 2.55
N THR A 370 20.71 7.83 1.67
CA THR A 370 21.08 7.70 0.25
C THR A 370 21.14 9.07 -0.41
N THR A 371 22.26 9.35 -1.06
CA THR A 371 22.49 10.62 -1.73
C THR A 371 22.21 10.52 -3.24
N ALA A 372 21.76 11.62 -3.82
CA ALA A 372 21.65 11.74 -5.27
C ALA A 372 23.03 11.95 -5.93
N PRO A 373 23.29 11.39 -7.13
CA PRO A 373 22.41 10.49 -7.87
C PRO A 373 22.41 9.08 -7.29
N LEU A 374 21.22 8.46 -7.21
CA LEU A 374 21.07 7.05 -6.94
C LEU A 374 21.29 6.27 -8.25
N VAL A 375 22.33 5.46 -8.28
CA VAL A 375 22.60 4.56 -9.41
C VAL A 375 21.90 3.22 -9.14
N LEU A 376 21.00 2.82 -10.01
CA LEU A 376 20.31 1.54 -9.87
C LEU A 376 21.26 0.37 -10.10
N PRO A 377 21.06 -0.80 -9.43
CA PRO A 377 21.99 -1.92 -9.55
C PRO A 377 21.92 -2.58 -10.92
N GLU A 378 22.97 -3.29 -11.28
CA GLU A 378 22.99 -4.14 -12.46
C GLU A 378 22.04 -5.33 -12.28
N LEU A 379 21.35 -5.69 -13.35
CA LEU A 379 20.53 -6.89 -13.44
C LEU A 379 21.10 -7.87 -14.43
N PRO A 380 21.02 -9.17 -14.14
CA PRO A 380 21.38 -10.21 -15.09
C PRO A 380 20.37 -10.26 -16.25
N ALA A 381 20.77 -10.81 -17.38
CA ALA A 381 19.87 -11.02 -18.52
C ALA A 381 18.99 -12.27 -18.28
N ILE A 382 18.10 -12.20 -17.29
CA ILE A 382 17.13 -13.28 -17.01
C ILE A 382 15.71 -12.74 -17.24
N PRO A 383 14.77 -13.59 -17.71
CA PRO A 383 13.43 -13.13 -18.09
C PRO A 383 12.67 -12.43 -16.98
N ASP A 384 12.84 -12.89 -15.74
CA ASP A 384 12.06 -12.45 -14.59
C ASP A 384 12.67 -11.22 -13.88
N ALA A 385 13.84 -10.75 -14.30
CA ALA A 385 14.51 -9.59 -13.69
C ALA A 385 15.42 -8.90 -14.74
N ALA A 386 14.84 -8.55 -15.88
CA ALA A 386 15.58 -7.90 -16.95
C ALA A 386 15.70 -6.40 -16.70
N ALA A 387 16.88 -5.85 -17.02
CA ALA A 387 17.04 -4.40 -17.07
C ALA A 387 16.16 -3.79 -18.18
N PRO A 388 15.80 -2.51 -18.06
CA PRO A 388 15.09 -1.80 -19.12
C PRO A 388 15.80 -1.98 -20.48
N PRO A 389 15.05 -2.32 -21.54
CA PRO A 389 15.65 -2.53 -22.86
C PRO A 389 16.24 -1.24 -23.42
N ALA A 390 17.24 -1.36 -24.28
CA ALA A 390 17.78 -0.20 -24.99
C ALA A 390 16.69 0.46 -25.83
N GLY A 391 16.47 1.74 -25.62
CA GLY A 391 15.42 2.52 -26.30
C GLY A 391 14.05 2.49 -25.63
N ALA A 392 13.94 1.94 -24.41
CA ALA A 392 12.74 2.07 -23.60
C ALA A 392 12.36 3.55 -23.41
N THR A 393 11.06 3.82 -23.43
CA THR A 393 10.53 5.13 -23.09
C THR A 393 10.18 5.15 -21.61
N PHE A 394 10.82 6.03 -20.86
CA PHE A 394 10.62 6.17 -19.44
C PHE A 394 9.64 7.29 -19.12
N ASP A 395 8.85 7.06 -18.10
CA ASP A 395 8.08 8.11 -17.43
C ASP A 395 9.00 8.94 -16.50
N PRO A 396 8.59 10.14 -16.10
CA PRO A 396 9.29 10.87 -15.04
C PRO A 396 9.42 10.02 -13.78
N PRO A 397 10.59 10.01 -13.11
CA PRO A 397 10.76 9.21 -11.90
C PRO A 397 9.95 9.79 -10.75
N SER A 398 9.42 8.92 -9.88
CA SER A 398 8.89 9.33 -8.58
C SER A 398 9.93 9.09 -7.50
N VAL A 399 10.09 10.07 -6.63
CA VAL A 399 10.99 10.00 -5.46
C VAL A 399 10.18 10.37 -4.23
N ARG A 400 10.28 9.54 -3.18
CA ARG A 400 9.55 9.75 -1.93
C ARG A 400 10.50 9.54 -0.76
N PHE A 401 10.50 10.46 0.18
CA PHE A 401 11.14 10.29 1.47
C PHE A 401 10.06 10.13 2.53
N ILE A 402 10.22 9.16 3.41
CA ILE A 402 9.21 8.71 4.35
C ILE A 402 9.80 8.70 5.74
N GLU A 403 9.04 9.19 6.70
CA GLU A 403 9.31 9.07 8.13
C GLU A 403 8.04 8.63 8.83
N ALA A 404 8.16 7.68 9.77
CA ALA A 404 7.06 7.20 10.58
C ALA A 404 7.51 7.02 12.03
N ASP A 405 6.75 7.54 12.96
CA ASP A 405 7.12 7.52 14.39
C ASP A 405 7.11 6.13 15.03
N TRP A 406 6.65 5.11 14.31
CA TRP A 406 6.60 3.71 14.76
C TRP A 406 7.45 2.73 13.93
N LEU A 407 8.14 3.20 12.90
CA LEU A 407 8.97 2.38 12.02
C LEU A 407 10.35 3.02 11.86
N ASP A 408 11.36 2.19 11.76
CA ASP A 408 12.67 2.55 11.25
C ASP A 408 12.94 1.81 9.92
N PHE A 409 14.05 2.10 9.29
CA PHE A 409 14.41 1.46 8.02
C PHE A 409 14.47 -0.08 8.11
N ALA A 410 14.90 -0.63 9.25
CA ALA A 410 14.98 -2.07 9.45
C ALA A 410 13.57 -2.69 9.51
N ALA A 411 12.65 -2.05 10.21
CA ALA A 411 11.25 -2.46 10.27
C ALA A 411 10.56 -2.33 8.90
N ILE A 412 10.80 -1.24 8.16
CA ILE A 412 10.28 -1.02 6.82
C ILE A 412 10.69 -2.16 5.86
N LYS A 413 11.94 -2.61 5.90
CA LYS A 413 12.42 -3.75 5.09
C LYS A 413 11.68 -5.06 5.38
N GLN A 414 11.17 -5.22 6.60
CA GLN A 414 10.44 -6.43 7.05
C GLN A 414 8.96 -6.39 6.73
N THR A 415 8.36 -5.20 6.64
CA THR A 415 6.93 -5.03 6.36
C THR A 415 6.56 -5.16 4.89
N GLY A 416 7.53 -4.99 4.00
CA GLY A 416 7.35 -5.13 2.55
C GLY A 416 7.13 -3.80 1.83
N LEU A 417 7.74 -3.69 0.66
CA LEU A 417 7.74 -2.48 -0.19
C LEU A 417 6.35 -2.07 -0.69
N PRO A 418 5.51 -2.99 -1.19
CA PRO A 418 4.18 -2.60 -1.70
C PRO A 418 3.31 -1.94 -0.65
N GLY A 419 3.24 -2.51 0.55
CA GLY A 419 2.46 -1.90 1.63
C GLY A 419 2.89 -0.47 1.97
N LEU A 420 4.16 -0.13 1.79
CA LEU A 420 4.65 1.22 1.99
C LEU A 420 4.30 2.15 0.83
N THR A 421 4.32 1.67 -0.41
CA THR A 421 3.87 2.46 -1.57
C THR A 421 2.37 2.70 -1.52
N ASP A 422 1.59 1.75 -1.02
CA ASP A 422 0.14 1.85 -0.88
C ASP A 422 -0.27 2.91 0.15
N VAL A 423 0.46 3.06 1.26
CA VAL A 423 0.28 4.19 2.19
C VAL A 423 0.43 5.54 1.48
N LEU A 424 1.24 5.59 0.43
CA LEU A 424 1.50 6.81 -0.32
C LEU A 424 0.64 6.95 -1.58
N GLN A 425 0.00 5.87 -2.00
CA GLN A 425 -1.00 5.86 -3.07
C GLN A 425 -2.39 5.86 -2.44
N LEU A 426 -3.08 6.97 -2.59
CA LEU A 426 -4.37 7.30 -1.97
C LEU A 426 -5.54 6.35 -2.25
N TYR A 427 -5.34 5.34 -3.07
CA TYR A 427 -6.39 4.46 -3.54
C TYR A 427 -6.31 3.02 -3.01
N ALA A 428 -5.27 2.69 -2.24
CA ALA A 428 -5.14 1.33 -1.74
C ALA A 428 -5.74 1.21 -0.33
N PRO A 429 -6.85 0.50 -0.18
CA PRO A 429 -7.48 0.26 1.11
C PRO A 429 -6.64 -0.61 2.04
N ASP A 430 -5.65 -1.31 1.52
CA ASP A 430 -4.95 -2.38 2.23
C ASP A 430 -3.52 -1.99 2.62
N ILE A 431 -3.42 -1.13 3.62
CA ILE A 431 -2.13 -0.70 4.14
C ILE A 431 -1.49 -1.85 4.93
N ALA A 432 -0.52 -2.54 4.33
CA ALA A 432 0.28 -3.55 5.03
C ALA A 432 1.12 -2.97 6.17
N VAL A 433 1.26 -1.64 6.22
CA VAL A 433 2.02 -0.90 7.24
C VAL A 433 1.07 -0.01 8.02
N ARG A 434 0.12 -0.59 8.74
CA ARG A 434 -0.77 0.17 9.62
C ARG A 434 -0.02 0.70 10.84
N ALA A 435 -0.33 1.93 11.22
CA ALA A 435 0.06 2.41 12.52
C ALA A 435 -0.59 1.56 13.62
N PRO A 436 0.13 1.20 14.69
CA PRO A 436 -0.48 0.56 15.84
C PRO A 436 -1.57 1.46 16.46
N ALA A 437 -2.40 0.91 17.35
CA ALA A 437 -3.40 1.70 18.08
C ALA A 437 -2.73 2.83 18.87
N GLY A 438 -3.31 4.03 18.82
CA GLY A 438 -2.77 5.21 19.49
C GLY A 438 -2.64 6.41 18.56
N THR A 439 -1.86 7.40 18.97
CA THR A 439 -1.57 8.57 18.13
C THR A 439 -0.25 8.38 17.41
N HIS A 440 -0.31 8.19 16.11
CA HIS A 440 0.83 7.97 15.24
C HIS A 440 0.79 8.88 14.01
N LEU A 441 1.97 9.21 13.50
CA LEU A 441 2.14 10.03 12.31
C LEU A 441 3.15 9.39 11.35
N LEU A 442 2.76 9.18 10.10
CA LEU A 442 3.67 9.02 8.98
C LEU A 442 3.61 10.27 8.13
N ARG A 443 4.75 10.74 7.68
CA ARG A 443 4.88 11.89 6.78
C ARG A 443 5.80 11.54 5.62
N ALA A 444 5.49 12.08 4.46
CA ALA A 444 6.32 11.90 3.28
C ALA A 444 6.45 13.18 2.48
N SER A 445 7.61 13.36 1.85
CA SER A 445 7.84 14.32 0.79
C SER A 445 7.91 13.54 -0.52
N VAL A 446 7.13 13.95 -1.51
CA VAL A 446 6.90 13.23 -2.77
C VAL A 446 7.17 14.14 -3.95
N PHE A 447 7.82 13.60 -5.00
CA PHE A 447 8.00 14.22 -6.30
C PHE A 447 7.64 13.26 -7.41
#